data_0446fa2af1258fe7467f7341dde14a9a
#
_entry.id   0446fa2af1258fe7467f7341dde14a9a
#
_cell.length_a   1.000
_cell.length_b   1.000
_cell.length_c   1.000
_cell.angle_alpha   90.00
_cell.angle_beta   90.00
_cell.angle_gamma   90.00
#
_symmetry.space_group_name_H-M   'P 1'
#
loop_
_entity.id
_entity.type
_entity.pdbx_description
1 polymer ?
#
loop_
_entity_poly.entity_id
_entity_poly.type
_entity_poly.pdbx_seq_one_letter_code
_entity_poly.pdbx_strand_id
1 'polypeptide(L)'
;ASAGIPAIQLAMFGYAIQTEVRHLPTVVLDESRSTESLALVDQLRNTGNFDIVGYVADRAALDRDIRSGRAMAGVVIPPTFLSDLRRGRTAEAQVIVDAADPLASSAAMSGAAQAGAARSMAILARTTGRGPPLDIRVRPWYNPGLRSAVYIVPGIIGVLLSITMILI
;
A
#
# COMPACT_ATOMS: atom_id res chain seq x y z
N ALA A 1 -9.39 44.85 -3.37
CA ALA A 1 -8.28 44.15 -4.08
C ALA A 1 -7.61 43.03 -3.29
N SER A 2 -8.10 42.69 -2.08
CA SER A 2 -7.44 41.73 -1.17
C SER A 2 -7.86 40.27 -1.32
N ALA A 3 -8.84 39.94 -2.15
CA ALA A 3 -9.34 38.57 -2.30
C ALA A 3 -8.54 37.70 -3.29
N GLY A 4 -7.64 38.29 -4.07
CA GLY A 4 -6.86 37.57 -5.08
C GLY A 4 -5.78 36.66 -4.46
N ILE A 5 -5.15 37.11 -3.37
CA ILE A 5 -4.06 36.33 -2.71
C ILE A 5 -4.57 35.05 -2.07
N PRO A 6 -5.67 35.03 -1.31
CA PRO A 6 -6.26 33.79 -0.79
C PRO A 6 -6.72 32.82 -1.88
N ALA A 7 -7.26 33.33 -3.00
CA ALA A 7 -7.70 32.48 -4.10
C ALA A 7 -6.52 31.78 -4.81
N ILE A 8 -5.41 32.51 -5.01
CA ILE A 8 -4.18 31.94 -5.57
C ILE A 8 -3.56 30.92 -4.60
N GLN A 9 -3.55 31.22 -3.30
CA GLN A 9 -3.08 30.28 -2.29
C GLN A 9 -3.92 29.00 -2.26
N LEU A 10 -5.25 29.10 -2.29
CA LEU A 10 -6.15 27.94 -2.36
C LEU A 10 -5.92 27.10 -3.63
N ALA A 11 -5.74 27.75 -4.78
CA ALA A 11 -5.45 27.06 -6.03
C ALA A 11 -4.08 26.36 -5.99
N MET A 12 -3.05 27.04 -5.47
CA MET A 12 -1.71 26.45 -5.30
C MET A 12 -1.72 25.30 -4.30
N PHE A 13 -2.37 25.43 -3.15
CA PHE A 13 -2.50 24.36 -2.18
C PHE A 13 -3.34 23.21 -2.72
N GLY A 14 -4.45 23.48 -3.40
CA GLY A 14 -5.29 22.46 -4.03
C GLY A 14 -4.55 21.66 -5.11
N TYR A 15 -3.67 22.31 -5.86
CA TYR A 15 -2.86 21.64 -6.88
C TYR A 15 -1.63 20.91 -6.28
N ALA A 16 -1.02 21.45 -5.22
CA ALA A 16 0.12 20.86 -4.56
C ALA A 16 -0.23 19.62 -3.70
N ILE A 17 -1.50 19.46 -3.30
CA ILE A 17 -1.96 18.35 -2.45
C ILE A 17 -2.26 17.06 -3.23
N GLN A 18 -2.23 17.08 -4.56
CA GLN A 18 -2.32 15.85 -5.38
C GLN A 18 -0.99 15.08 -5.38
N THR A 19 -0.52 14.69 -4.21
CA THR A 19 0.57 13.73 -4.10
C THR A 19 -0.02 12.32 -4.11
N GLU A 20 -0.45 11.88 -5.28
CA GLU A 20 -0.79 10.48 -5.51
C GLU A 20 0.51 9.68 -5.42
N VAL A 21 0.71 9.00 -4.31
CA VAL A 21 1.86 8.11 -4.14
C VAL A 21 1.65 6.91 -5.05
N ARG A 22 2.38 6.90 -6.15
CA ARG A 22 2.45 5.78 -7.12
C ARG A 22 3.85 5.17 -7.06
N HIS A 23 3.98 3.95 -7.54
CA HIS A 23 5.27 3.25 -7.66
C HIS A 23 5.99 3.05 -6.33
N LEU A 24 5.28 2.47 -5.32
CA LEU A 24 5.91 2.07 -4.06
C LEU A 24 6.96 0.99 -4.31
N PRO A 25 8.25 1.22 -4.00
CA PRO A 25 9.27 0.19 -4.09
C PRO A 25 8.88 -1.00 -3.23
N THR A 26 8.70 -2.16 -3.86
CA THR A 26 8.09 -3.34 -3.24
C THR A 26 8.97 -4.56 -3.43
N VAL A 27 9.25 -5.29 -2.35
CA VAL A 27 9.91 -6.59 -2.40
C VAL A 27 8.90 -7.72 -2.22
N VAL A 28 9.13 -8.84 -2.86
CA VAL A 28 8.22 -9.99 -2.86
C VAL A 28 8.89 -11.20 -2.21
N LEU A 29 8.24 -11.76 -1.21
CA LEU A 29 8.52 -13.09 -0.67
C LEU A 29 7.47 -14.07 -1.21
N ASP A 30 7.79 -14.76 -2.29
CA ASP A 30 6.92 -15.77 -2.88
C ASP A 30 7.35 -17.17 -2.47
N GLU A 31 6.71 -17.70 -1.42
CA GLU A 31 6.94 -19.06 -0.93
C GLU A 31 6.12 -20.11 -1.73
N SER A 32 5.09 -19.66 -2.46
CA SER A 32 4.26 -20.54 -3.31
C SER A 32 4.96 -20.95 -4.61
N ARG A 33 5.79 -20.07 -5.18
CA ARG A 33 6.53 -20.28 -6.44
C ARG A 33 5.66 -20.87 -7.55
N SER A 34 4.45 -20.38 -7.68
CA SER A 34 3.44 -20.89 -8.61
C SER A 34 3.13 -19.87 -9.72
N THR A 35 2.55 -20.35 -10.82
CA THR A 35 2.03 -19.47 -11.87
C THR A 35 0.96 -18.51 -11.34
N GLU A 36 0.18 -18.95 -10.34
CA GLU A 36 -0.88 -18.15 -9.74
C GLU A 36 -0.31 -17.04 -8.84
N SER A 37 0.80 -17.31 -8.11
CA SER A 37 1.48 -16.27 -7.34
C SER A 37 2.14 -15.23 -8.23
N LEU A 38 2.78 -15.65 -9.33
CA LEU A 38 3.34 -14.73 -10.33
C LEU A 38 2.25 -13.84 -10.94
N ALA A 39 1.11 -14.42 -11.30
CA ALA A 39 -0.02 -13.65 -11.84
C ALA A 39 -0.60 -12.64 -10.82
N LEU A 40 -0.55 -12.94 -9.52
CA LEU A 40 -0.91 -11.98 -8.48
C LEU A 40 0.09 -10.82 -8.41
N VAL A 41 1.39 -11.12 -8.48
CA VAL A 41 2.45 -10.08 -8.48
C VAL A 41 2.32 -9.18 -9.70
N ASP A 42 2.06 -9.74 -10.89
CA ASP A 42 1.82 -8.97 -12.12
C ASP A 42 0.57 -8.09 -11.99
N GLN A 43 -0.48 -8.59 -11.34
CA GLN A 43 -1.68 -7.79 -11.09
C GLN A 43 -1.40 -6.64 -10.13
N LEU A 44 -0.60 -6.84 -9.07
CA LEU A 44 -0.16 -5.76 -8.17
C LEU A 44 0.63 -4.70 -8.93
N ARG A 45 1.58 -5.10 -9.78
CA ARG A 45 2.34 -4.18 -10.64
C ARG A 45 1.42 -3.38 -11.55
N ASN A 46 0.43 -4.02 -12.16
CA ASN A 46 -0.51 -3.38 -13.10
C ASN A 46 -1.45 -2.35 -12.45
N THR A 47 -1.57 -2.33 -11.12
CA THR A 47 -2.31 -1.25 -10.43
C THR A 47 -1.59 0.10 -10.51
N GLY A 48 -0.27 0.11 -10.82
CA GLY A 48 0.56 1.30 -10.82
C GLY A 48 0.95 1.81 -9.43
N ASN A 49 0.45 1.18 -8.37
CA ASN A 49 0.79 1.55 -6.98
C ASN A 49 2.06 0.85 -6.47
N PHE A 50 2.40 -0.31 -7.04
CA PHE A 50 3.54 -1.11 -6.62
C PHE A 50 4.59 -1.21 -7.72
N ASP A 51 5.83 -0.90 -7.37
CA ASP A 51 7.02 -1.14 -8.21
C ASP A 51 7.82 -2.30 -7.62
N ILE A 52 7.82 -3.44 -8.31
CA ILE A 52 8.49 -4.65 -7.81
C ILE A 52 9.99 -4.52 -8.08
N VAL A 53 10.73 -4.16 -7.03
CA VAL A 53 12.18 -3.93 -7.09
C VAL A 53 13.00 -5.20 -6.86
N GLY A 54 12.38 -6.28 -6.35
CA GLY A 54 13.09 -7.54 -6.16
C GLY A 54 12.28 -8.63 -5.46
N TYR A 55 12.89 -9.82 -5.44
CA TYR A 55 12.39 -10.97 -4.69
C TYR A 55 13.37 -11.28 -3.57
N VAL A 56 12.84 -11.63 -2.41
CA VAL A 56 13.63 -12.00 -1.22
C VAL A 56 13.43 -13.45 -0.86
N ALA A 57 14.44 -14.05 -0.23
CA ALA A 57 14.44 -15.47 0.07
C ALA A 57 13.68 -15.82 1.35
N ASP A 58 13.63 -14.90 2.29
CA ASP A 58 13.05 -15.13 3.62
C ASP A 58 12.45 -13.85 4.23
N ARG A 59 11.73 -14.03 5.32
CA ARG A 59 11.09 -12.96 6.07
C ARG A 59 12.08 -11.94 6.63
N ALA A 60 13.24 -12.42 7.08
CA ALA A 60 14.26 -11.56 7.66
C ALA A 60 14.87 -10.61 6.60
N ALA A 61 15.01 -11.08 5.36
CA ALA A 61 15.45 -10.25 4.24
C ALA A 61 14.38 -9.20 3.89
N LEU A 62 13.11 -9.58 3.85
CA LEU A 62 12.00 -8.65 3.63
C LEU A 62 11.98 -7.56 4.71
N ASP A 63 12.10 -7.95 5.97
CA ASP A 63 12.10 -7.04 7.11
C ASP A 63 13.30 -6.07 7.06
N ARG A 64 14.48 -6.54 6.66
CA ARG A 64 15.67 -5.69 6.48
C ARG A 64 15.45 -4.66 5.37
N ASP A 65 14.88 -5.08 4.24
CA ASP A 65 14.67 -4.18 3.10
C ASP A 65 13.68 -3.08 3.41
N ILE A 66 12.61 -3.38 4.15
CA ILE A 66 11.66 -2.37 4.62
C ILE A 66 12.32 -1.44 5.65
N ARG A 67 13.01 -1.97 6.66
CA ARG A 67 13.66 -1.15 7.70
C ARG A 67 14.78 -0.26 7.18
N SER A 68 15.48 -0.69 6.14
CA SER A 68 16.54 0.10 5.51
C SER A 68 16.01 1.17 4.55
N GLY A 69 14.69 1.21 4.31
CA GLY A 69 14.07 2.13 3.34
C GLY A 69 14.32 1.73 1.88
N ARG A 70 14.90 0.55 1.62
CA ARG A 70 15.10 0.04 0.26
C ARG A 70 13.78 -0.38 -0.38
N ALA A 71 12.83 -0.80 0.42
CA ALA A 71 11.46 -1.05 0.03
C ALA A 71 10.49 -0.33 0.99
N MET A 72 9.41 0.20 0.46
CA MET A 72 8.32 0.80 1.24
C MET A 72 7.19 -0.18 1.48
N ALA A 73 7.13 -1.25 0.68
CA ALA A 73 6.17 -2.33 0.85
C ALA A 73 6.81 -3.71 0.65
N GLY A 74 6.20 -4.72 1.24
CA GLY A 74 6.55 -6.12 1.08
C GLY A 74 5.32 -6.96 0.80
N VAL A 75 5.39 -7.87 -0.16
CA VAL A 75 4.32 -8.83 -0.45
C VAL A 75 4.76 -10.20 0.00
N VAL A 76 3.94 -10.89 0.79
CA VAL A 76 4.19 -12.25 1.25
C VAL A 76 3.10 -13.16 0.71
N ILE A 77 3.50 -14.17 -0.06
CA ILE A 77 2.62 -15.18 -0.63
C ILE A 77 2.98 -16.52 0.00
N PRO A 78 2.10 -17.10 0.82
CA PRO A 78 2.41 -18.32 1.56
C PRO A 78 2.49 -19.56 0.66
N PRO A 79 3.16 -20.63 1.10
CA PRO A 79 3.31 -21.86 0.31
C PRO A 79 1.98 -22.57 0.05
N THR A 80 0.96 -22.32 0.88
CA THR A 80 -0.38 -22.89 0.72
C THR A 80 -1.22 -22.21 -0.36
N PHE A 81 -0.79 -21.06 -0.88
CA PHE A 81 -1.56 -20.21 -1.78
C PHE A 81 -2.18 -20.98 -2.96
N LEU A 82 -1.36 -21.73 -3.72
CA LEU A 82 -1.84 -22.51 -4.86
C LEU A 82 -2.78 -23.63 -4.43
N SER A 83 -2.45 -24.33 -3.32
CA SER A 83 -3.27 -25.45 -2.84
C SER A 83 -4.64 -25.00 -2.35
N ASP A 84 -4.75 -23.81 -1.79
CA ASP A 84 -6.00 -23.22 -1.34
C ASP A 84 -6.87 -22.85 -2.53
N LEU A 85 -6.29 -22.21 -3.55
CA LEU A 85 -7.00 -21.91 -4.81
C LEU A 85 -7.54 -23.19 -5.48
N ARG A 86 -6.71 -24.25 -5.58
CA ARG A 86 -7.12 -25.51 -6.22
C ARG A 86 -8.23 -26.24 -5.46
N ARG A 87 -8.26 -26.08 -4.14
CA ARG A 87 -9.31 -26.67 -3.30
C ARG A 87 -10.58 -25.81 -3.21
N GLY A 88 -10.64 -24.69 -3.94
CA GLY A 88 -11.76 -23.76 -3.86
C GLY A 88 -11.88 -23.05 -2.52
N ARG A 89 -10.77 -22.99 -1.76
CA ARG A 89 -10.67 -22.18 -0.52
C ARG A 89 -10.17 -20.78 -0.85
N THR A 90 -10.44 -19.85 0.05
CA THR A 90 -9.86 -18.51 -0.05
C THR A 90 -8.35 -18.58 0.15
N ALA A 91 -7.58 -18.20 -0.86
CA ALA A 91 -6.14 -18.04 -0.73
C ALA A 91 -5.82 -16.66 -0.16
N GLU A 92 -4.89 -16.61 0.79
CA GLU A 92 -4.49 -15.38 1.43
C GLU A 92 -3.12 -14.93 0.94
N ALA A 93 -2.95 -13.63 0.70
CA ALA A 93 -1.66 -12.99 0.52
C ALA A 93 -1.59 -11.77 1.45
N GLN A 94 -0.39 -11.44 1.91
CA GLN A 94 -0.19 -10.32 2.84
C GLN A 94 0.63 -9.23 2.17
N VAL A 95 0.15 -7.99 2.26
CA VAL A 95 0.92 -6.79 1.91
C VAL A 95 1.30 -6.08 3.19
N ILE A 96 2.59 -5.90 3.41
CA ILE A 96 3.18 -5.20 4.55
C ILE A 96 3.64 -3.85 4.05
N VAL A 97 3.31 -2.79 4.77
CA VAL A 97 3.65 -1.42 4.38
C VAL A 97 4.30 -0.71 5.55
N ASP A 98 5.31 0.11 5.26
CA ASP A 98 5.81 1.07 6.24
C ASP A 98 4.76 2.15 6.44
N ALA A 99 4.12 2.14 7.61
CA ALA A 99 3.05 3.08 7.94
C ALA A 99 3.58 4.40 8.55
N ALA A 100 4.87 4.64 8.48
CA ALA A 100 5.43 5.96 8.81
C ALA A 100 4.93 7.02 7.81
N ASP A 101 4.63 6.61 6.57
CA ASP A 101 3.99 7.45 5.56
C ASP A 101 2.51 7.05 5.36
N PRO A 102 1.54 7.88 5.80
CA PRO A 102 0.11 7.61 5.64
C PRO A 102 -0.35 7.56 4.18
N LEU A 103 0.29 8.35 3.29
CA LEU A 103 -0.06 8.38 1.87
C LEU A 103 0.37 7.07 1.20
N ALA A 104 1.60 6.60 1.48
CA ALA A 104 2.09 5.31 1.01
C ALA A 104 1.19 4.15 1.50
N SER A 105 0.80 4.18 2.77
CA SER A 105 -0.11 3.18 3.35
C SER A 105 -1.47 3.18 2.66
N SER A 106 -2.05 4.35 2.40
CA SER A 106 -3.33 4.48 1.71
C SER A 106 -3.26 3.98 0.26
N ALA A 107 -2.19 4.33 -0.45
CA ALA A 107 -1.96 3.88 -1.83
C ALA A 107 -1.79 2.34 -1.90
N ALA A 108 -1.04 1.76 -0.95
CA ALA A 108 -0.86 0.32 -0.87
C ALA A 108 -2.17 -0.42 -0.56
N MET A 109 -2.98 0.10 0.36
CA MET A 109 -4.30 -0.48 0.67
C MET A 109 -5.21 -0.47 -0.55
N SER A 110 -5.29 0.66 -1.25
CA SER A 110 -6.10 0.80 -2.46
C SER A 110 -5.62 -0.14 -3.58
N GLY A 111 -4.31 -0.15 -3.85
CA GLY A 111 -3.72 -1.01 -4.88
C GLY A 111 -3.88 -2.51 -4.57
N ALA A 112 -3.69 -2.91 -3.31
CA ALA A 112 -3.89 -4.29 -2.89
C ALA A 112 -5.35 -4.74 -3.06
N ALA A 113 -6.31 -3.88 -2.67
CA ALA A 113 -7.72 -4.15 -2.85
C ALA A 113 -8.10 -4.28 -4.34
N GLN A 114 -7.59 -3.39 -5.19
CA GLN A 114 -7.82 -3.44 -6.65
C GLN A 114 -7.23 -4.72 -7.25
N ALA A 115 -5.99 -5.06 -6.94
CA ALA A 115 -5.33 -6.27 -7.42
C ALA A 115 -6.09 -7.54 -6.98
N GLY A 116 -6.50 -7.59 -5.70
CA GLY A 116 -7.28 -8.69 -5.14
C GLY A 116 -8.62 -8.86 -5.84
N ALA A 117 -9.35 -7.78 -6.04
CA ALA A 117 -10.64 -7.80 -6.75
C ALA A 117 -10.48 -8.25 -8.20
N ALA A 118 -9.53 -7.68 -8.95
CA ALA A 118 -9.27 -8.02 -10.33
C ALA A 118 -8.86 -9.50 -10.49
N ARG A 119 -7.97 -9.97 -9.58
CA ARG A 119 -7.55 -11.37 -9.61
C ARG A 119 -8.68 -12.33 -9.23
N SER A 120 -9.49 -11.98 -8.24
CA SER A 120 -10.68 -12.76 -7.85
C SER A 120 -11.65 -12.91 -9.02
N MET A 121 -11.94 -11.81 -9.72
CA MET A 121 -12.79 -11.84 -10.92
C MET A 121 -12.22 -12.74 -12.02
N ALA A 122 -10.90 -12.68 -12.28
CA ALA A 122 -10.26 -13.51 -13.27
C ALA A 122 -10.31 -15.02 -12.92
N ILE A 123 -10.22 -15.36 -11.63
CA ILE A 123 -10.36 -16.75 -11.17
C ILE A 123 -11.81 -17.21 -11.26
N LEU A 124 -12.77 -16.38 -10.83
CA LEU A 124 -14.21 -16.69 -10.91
C LEU A 124 -14.69 -16.88 -12.35
N ALA A 125 -14.14 -16.13 -13.29
CA ALA A 125 -14.45 -16.29 -14.72
C ALA A 125 -14.00 -17.66 -15.27
N ARG A 126 -13.01 -18.31 -14.66
CA ARG A 126 -12.48 -19.63 -15.04
C ARG A 126 -13.13 -20.79 -14.29
N THR A 127 -13.68 -20.52 -13.13
CA THR A 127 -14.30 -21.51 -12.25
C THR A 127 -15.74 -21.07 -11.99
N THR A 128 -16.71 -21.94 -12.23
CA THR A 128 -18.12 -21.70 -11.85
C THR A 128 -18.25 -21.62 -10.32
N GLY A 129 -18.02 -20.44 -9.77
CA GLY A 129 -17.50 -20.17 -8.49
C GLY A 129 -18.40 -20.08 -7.29
N ARG A 130 -17.78 -20.22 -6.15
CA ARG A 130 -18.31 -19.94 -4.83
C ARG A 130 -17.35 -18.98 -4.12
N GLY A 131 -17.81 -17.73 -3.93
CA GLY A 131 -17.11 -16.71 -3.14
C GLY A 131 -15.83 -16.12 -3.73
N PRO A 132 -15.29 -15.06 -3.17
CA PRO A 132 -14.02 -14.49 -3.60
C PRO A 132 -12.88 -15.46 -3.26
N PRO A 133 -12.12 -15.94 -4.25
CA PRO A 133 -11.07 -16.94 -4.05
C PRO A 133 -9.77 -16.36 -3.48
N LEU A 134 -9.69 -15.06 -3.36
CA LEU A 134 -8.49 -14.36 -2.92
C LEU A 134 -8.81 -13.29 -1.90
N ASP A 135 -8.09 -13.31 -0.78
CA ASP A 135 -8.06 -12.27 0.24
C ASP A 135 -6.64 -11.68 0.34
N ILE A 136 -6.51 -10.39 0.07
CA ILE A 136 -5.26 -9.67 0.25
C ILE A 136 -5.36 -8.83 1.52
N ARG A 137 -4.62 -9.23 2.56
CA ARG A 137 -4.59 -8.54 3.84
C ARG A 137 -3.44 -7.53 3.87
N VAL A 138 -3.78 -6.26 4.00
CA VAL A 138 -2.80 -5.20 4.22
C VAL A 138 -2.50 -5.08 5.71
N ARG A 139 -1.24 -5.20 6.07
CA ARG A 139 -0.76 -5.02 7.45
C ARG A 139 0.14 -3.80 7.53
N PRO A 140 -0.34 -2.68 8.10
CA PRO A 140 0.49 -1.51 8.35
C PRO A 140 1.45 -1.80 9.52
N TRP A 141 2.74 -1.54 9.30
CA TRP A 141 3.75 -1.57 10.34
C TRP A 141 3.93 -0.18 10.94
N TYR A 142 4.41 -0.09 12.19
CA TYR A 142 4.68 1.14 12.96
C TYR A 142 3.47 2.00 13.33
N ASN A 143 2.36 1.96 12.61
CA ASN A 143 1.11 2.63 12.98
C ASN A 143 -0.11 1.75 12.65
N PRO A 144 -0.32 0.62 13.37
CA PRO A 144 -1.40 -0.33 13.07
C PRO A 144 -2.81 0.29 13.16
N GLY A 145 -2.96 1.39 13.89
CA GLY A 145 -4.23 2.08 14.05
C GLY A 145 -4.48 3.19 13.03
N LEU A 146 -3.56 3.45 12.08
CA LEU A 146 -3.63 4.53 11.08
C LEU A 146 -4.09 5.86 11.70
N ARG A 147 -3.62 6.18 12.91
CA ARG A 147 -4.06 7.36 13.65
C ARG A 147 -3.43 8.59 13.03
N SER A 148 -4.22 9.38 12.33
CA SER A 148 -3.83 10.68 11.77
C SER A 148 -3.25 11.65 12.80
N ALA A 149 -3.66 11.50 14.07
CA ALA A 149 -3.18 12.34 15.18
C ALA A 149 -1.65 12.31 15.36
N VAL A 150 -0.99 11.16 15.16
CA VAL A 150 0.47 11.01 15.27
C VAL A 150 1.21 11.89 14.25
N TYR A 151 0.55 12.22 13.16
CA TYR A 151 1.10 12.95 12.03
C TYR A 151 0.70 14.43 12.03
N ILE A 152 -0.57 14.70 12.34
CA ILE A 152 -1.15 16.05 12.27
C ILE A 152 -0.75 16.90 13.49
N VAL A 153 -0.67 16.29 14.68
CA VAL A 153 -0.40 17.04 15.93
C VAL A 153 0.96 17.78 15.89
N PRO A 154 2.10 17.16 15.49
CA PRO A 154 3.36 17.88 15.39
C PRO A 154 3.32 19.03 14.37
N GLY A 155 2.60 18.84 13.25
CA GLY A 155 2.43 19.88 12.21
C GLY A 155 1.63 21.07 12.74
N ILE A 156 0.53 20.82 13.43
CA ILE A 156 -0.30 21.89 14.02
C ILE A 156 0.46 22.67 15.10
N ILE A 157 1.26 21.99 15.92
CA ILE A 157 2.10 22.66 16.93
C ILE A 157 3.09 23.61 16.24
N GLY A 158 3.74 23.19 15.16
CA GLY A 158 4.64 24.04 14.39
C GLY A 158 3.95 25.29 13.82
N VAL A 159 2.76 25.12 13.26
CA VAL A 159 1.94 26.24 12.73
C VAL A 159 1.53 27.20 13.84
N LEU A 160 1.04 26.70 14.96
CA LEU A 160 0.64 27.52 16.10
C LEU A 160 1.81 28.31 16.67
N LEU A 161 3.00 27.69 16.82
CA LEU A 161 4.20 28.38 17.26
C LEU A 161 4.63 29.49 16.29
N SER A 162 4.56 29.23 14.98
CA SER A 162 4.89 30.22 13.95
C SER A 162 3.93 31.41 14.00
N ILE A 163 2.63 31.18 14.14
CA ILE A 163 1.63 32.25 14.25
C ILE A 163 1.86 33.08 15.55
N THR A 164 2.15 32.41 16.66
CA THR A 164 2.41 33.08 17.94
C THR A 164 3.65 33.96 17.87
N MET A 165 4.74 33.49 17.19
CA MET A 165 5.95 34.29 17.00
C MET A 165 5.75 35.51 16.10
N ILE A 166 4.78 35.50 15.17
CA ILE A 166 4.48 36.64 14.29
C ILE A 166 3.64 37.69 15.04
N LEU A 167 2.87 37.26 16.06
CA LEU A 167 1.97 38.16 16.83
C LEU A 167 2.65 38.85 18.03
N ILE A 168 3.86 38.42 18.41
CA ILE A 168 4.67 39.03 19.47
C ILE A 168 5.74 39.91 18.85
#